data_aee53bcb2783129bafdb1a3801a66c54
#
_entry.id   aee53bcb2783129bafdb1a3801a66c54
#
_cell.length_a   1.000
_cell.length_b   1.000
_cell.length_c   1.000
_cell.angle_alpha   90.00
_cell.angle_beta   90.00
_cell.angle_gamma   90.00
#
_symmetry.space_group_name_H-M   'P 1'
#
loop_
_entity.id
_entity.type
_entity.pdbx_description
1 polymer ?
#
loop_
_entity_poly.entity_id
_entity_poly.type
_entity_poly.pdbx_seq_one_letter_code
_entity_poly.pdbx_strand_id
1 'polypeptide(L)'
;SNSASRKEISVTITEGQTVKQIFELLEKEGVSTVEKLEDVAANHDYAFSFLQDIPLGDPTRLEGYLFPDTYNFYMGEDAKYVINKMLVNFDSKVDDTVRQKISESGYSIREILTIASMIEKETDGTDRTTIASVIYNRLNNPGASTAGYLQIDATIQYVLPEGKIVQESDY
;
A
#
# COMPACT_ATOMS: atom_id res chain seq x y z
N SER A 1 7.82 21.40 -26.32
CA SER A 1 7.16 20.74 -25.22
C SER A 1 5.96 21.51 -24.74
N ASN A 2 4.88 20.80 -24.53
CA ASN A 2 3.63 21.40 -24.09
C ASN A 2 3.30 21.09 -22.64
N SER A 3 4.29 20.76 -21.84
CA SER A 3 4.06 20.45 -20.43
C SER A 3 3.41 21.63 -19.68
N ALA A 4 3.77 22.85 -20.03
CA ALA A 4 3.20 24.06 -19.42
C ALA A 4 1.70 24.23 -19.70
N SER A 5 1.18 23.61 -20.76
CA SER A 5 -0.23 23.69 -21.12
C SER A 5 -1.05 22.51 -20.59
N ARG A 6 -0.41 21.52 -19.98
CA ARG A 6 -1.13 20.39 -19.40
C ARG A 6 -1.81 20.79 -18.11
N LYS A 7 -3.07 20.40 -17.99
CA LYS A 7 -3.85 20.68 -16.80
C LYS A 7 -3.42 19.76 -15.65
N GLU A 8 -3.22 20.35 -14.49
CA GLU A 8 -2.94 19.59 -13.28
C GLU A 8 -4.23 19.28 -12.54
N ILE A 9 -4.32 18.09 -12.00
CA ILE A 9 -5.52 17.60 -11.31
C ILE A 9 -5.09 17.03 -9.96
N SER A 10 -5.85 17.36 -8.91
CA SER A 10 -5.70 16.74 -7.60
C SER A 10 -6.66 15.57 -7.50
N VAL A 11 -6.12 14.40 -7.16
CA VAL A 11 -6.92 13.18 -6.96
C VAL A 11 -6.66 12.66 -5.56
N THR A 12 -7.72 12.44 -4.80
CA THR A 12 -7.62 11.88 -3.45
C THR A 12 -7.89 10.38 -3.49
N ILE A 13 -6.87 9.62 -3.12
CA ILE A 13 -6.96 8.17 -2.94
C ILE A 13 -7.24 7.93 -1.47
N THR A 14 -8.38 7.31 -1.17
CA THR A 14 -8.81 7.07 0.22
C THR A 14 -8.42 5.68 0.69
N GLU A 15 -8.39 5.50 2.00
CA GLU A 15 -8.18 4.18 2.59
C GLU A 15 -9.26 3.21 2.13
N GLY A 16 -8.87 1.95 1.96
CA GLY A 16 -9.79 0.89 1.61
C GLY A 16 -10.03 0.71 0.12
N GLN A 17 -9.49 1.59 -0.72
CA GLN A 17 -9.61 1.42 -2.15
C GLN A 17 -8.66 0.34 -2.66
N THR A 18 -9.20 -0.52 -3.53
CA THR A 18 -8.38 -1.52 -4.24
C THR A 18 -7.61 -0.85 -5.38
N VAL A 19 -6.59 -1.53 -5.88
CA VAL A 19 -5.86 -1.08 -7.07
C VAL A 19 -6.84 -0.80 -8.22
N LYS A 20 -7.81 -1.69 -8.41
CA LYS A 20 -8.81 -1.51 -9.47
C LYS A 20 -9.61 -0.23 -9.27
N GLN A 21 -10.07 0.02 -8.06
CA GLN A 21 -10.83 1.24 -7.75
C GLN A 21 -9.99 2.49 -7.93
N ILE A 22 -8.73 2.44 -7.54
CA ILE A 22 -7.79 3.56 -7.72
C ILE A 22 -7.62 3.84 -9.22
N PHE A 23 -7.40 2.81 -10.02
CA PHE A 23 -7.21 2.98 -11.47
C PHE A 23 -8.47 3.51 -12.14
N GLU A 24 -9.64 3.03 -11.72
CA GLU A 24 -10.92 3.55 -12.23
C GLU A 24 -11.10 5.03 -11.89
N LEU A 25 -10.72 5.43 -10.69
CA LEU A 25 -10.76 6.83 -10.28
C LEU A 25 -9.82 7.69 -11.12
N LEU A 26 -8.60 7.22 -11.34
CA LEU A 26 -7.62 7.94 -12.15
C LEU A 26 -8.08 8.09 -13.60
N GLU A 27 -8.77 7.09 -14.13
CA GLU A 27 -9.34 7.18 -15.48
C GLU A 27 -10.50 8.18 -15.52
N LYS A 28 -11.38 8.14 -14.53
CA LYS A 28 -12.49 9.08 -14.43
C LYS A 28 -12.00 10.52 -14.38
N GLU A 29 -10.91 10.76 -13.68
CA GLU A 29 -10.36 12.10 -13.54
C GLU A 29 -9.47 12.51 -14.73
N GLY A 30 -9.25 11.64 -15.69
CA GLY A 30 -8.50 11.97 -16.89
C GLY A 30 -7.00 11.89 -16.76
N VAL A 31 -6.50 11.26 -15.69
CA VAL A 31 -5.06 11.13 -15.45
C VAL A 31 -4.44 10.09 -16.38
N SER A 32 -5.06 8.93 -16.49
CA SER A 32 -4.62 7.84 -17.35
C SER A 32 -5.80 6.91 -17.59
N THR A 33 -5.57 5.81 -18.32
CA THR A 33 -6.62 4.80 -18.52
C THR A 33 -6.36 3.58 -17.65
N VAL A 34 -7.41 2.86 -17.30
CA VAL A 34 -7.30 1.61 -16.56
C VAL A 34 -6.37 0.64 -17.31
N GLU A 35 -6.52 0.54 -18.63
CA GLU A 35 -5.69 -0.35 -19.44
C GLU A 35 -4.20 -0.04 -19.31
N LYS A 36 -3.82 1.22 -19.43
CA LYS A 36 -2.42 1.64 -19.32
C LYS A 36 -1.89 1.44 -17.90
N LEU A 37 -2.69 1.75 -16.90
CA LEU A 37 -2.30 1.60 -15.51
C LEU A 37 -2.12 0.12 -15.16
N GLU A 38 -3.03 -0.74 -15.61
CA GLU A 38 -2.92 -2.17 -15.36
C GLU A 38 -1.72 -2.78 -16.05
N ASP A 39 -1.44 -2.36 -17.27
CA ASP A 39 -0.26 -2.85 -17.98
C ASP A 39 1.04 -2.48 -17.26
N VAL A 40 1.16 -1.24 -16.83
CA VAL A 40 2.34 -0.79 -16.09
C VAL A 40 2.43 -1.50 -14.73
N ALA A 41 1.31 -1.61 -14.02
CA ALA A 41 1.28 -2.28 -12.72
C ALA A 41 1.76 -3.73 -12.83
N ALA A 42 1.32 -4.42 -13.87
CA ALA A 42 1.67 -5.82 -14.08
C ALA A 42 3.11 -6.00 -14.54
N ASN A 43 3.59 -5.15 -15.42
CA ASN A 43 4.76 -5.46 -16.22
C ASN A 43 5.98 -4.54 -16.02
N HIS A 44 5.80 -3.38 -15.41
CA HIS A 44 6.94 -2.50 -15.18
C HIS A 44 7.69 -2.91 -13.93
N ASP A 45 8.97 -3.17 -14.07
CA ASP A 45 9.82 -3.60 -12.96
C ASP A 45 10.38 -2.39 -12.23
N TYR A 46 9.63 -1.91 -11.26
CA TYR A 46 10.08 -0.83 -10.39
C TYR A 46 11.18 -1.33 -9.45
N ALA A 47 12.17 -0.48 -9.19
CA ALA A 47 13.35 -0.85 -8.41
C ALA A 47 13.16 -0.78 -6.89
N PHE A 48 11.94 -0.56 -6.40
CA PHE A 48 11.69 -0.50 -4.97
C PHE A 48 11.95 -1.86 -4.32
N SER A 49 12.67 -1.85 -3.20
CA SER A 49 13.05 -3.08 -2.51
C SER A 49 11.85 -3.93 -2.09
N PHE A 50 10.75 -3.26 -1.69
CA PHE A 50 9.56 -3.96 -1.24
C PHE A 50 8.78 -4.67 -2.37
N LEU A 51 9.15 -4.44 -3.63
CA LEU A 51 8.50 -5.08 -4.77
C LEU A 51 9.34 -6.22 -5.38
N GLN A 52 10.56 -6.42 -4.93
CA GLN A 52 11.50 -7.32 -5.60
C GLN A 52 11.05 -8.78 -5.57
N ASP A 53 10.33 -9.18 -4.52
CA ASP A 53 9.87 -10.56 -4.39
C ASP A 53 8.51 -10.82 -5.06
N ILE A 54 7.93 -9.81 -5.69
CA ILE A 54 6.61 -9.92 -6.30
C ILE A 54 6.78 -10.12 -7.80
N PRO A 55 6.36 -11.27 -8.32
CA PRO A 55 6.52 -11.55 -9.77
C PRO A 55 5.75 -10.56 -10.62
N LEU A 56 6.27 -10.29 -11.80
CA LEU A 56 5.57 -9.49 -12.81
C LEU A 56 4.46 -10.32 -13.45
N GLY A 57 3.50 -9.63 -14.06
CA GLY A 57 2.44 -10.23 -14.85
C GLY A 57 1.03 -10.08 -14.28
N ASP A 58 0.91 -9.79 -12.99
CA ASP A 58 -0.39 -9.63 -12.34
C ASP A 58 -0.71 -8.14 -12.17
N PRO A 59 -1.80 -7.63 -12.79
CA PRO A 59 -2.19 -6.23 -12.63
C PRO A 59 -2.46 -5.82 -11.17
N THR A 60 -2.74 -6.78 -10.30
CA THR A 60 -3.04 -6.49 -8.89
C THR A 60 -1.83 -6.65 -7.97
N ARG A 61 -0.64 -6.86 -8.55
CA ARG A 61 0.58 -7.07 -7.75
C ARG A 61 0.94 -5.91 -6.83
N LEU A 62 0.44 -4.72 -7.12
CA LEU A 62 0.69 -3.54 -6.30
C LEU A 62 -0.35 -3.32 -5.19
N GLU A 63 -1.27 -4.28 -4.99
CA GLU A 63 -2.29 -4.16 -3.95
C GLU A 63 -1.65 -3.96 -2.59
N GLY A 64 -2.07 -2.91 -1.90
CA GLY A 64 -1.53 -2.53 -0.60
C GLY A 64 -0.35 -1.55 -0.66
N TYR A 65 0.23 -1.30 -1.83
CA TYR A 65 1.41 -0.44 -1.96
C TYR A 65 1.11 0.95 -2.52
N LEU A 66 -0.11 1.20 -2.95
CA LEU A 66 -0.51 2.52 -3.44
C LEU A 66 -1.08 3.32 -2.27
N PHE A 67 -0.24 4.18 -1.69
CA PHE A 67 -0.54 4.83 -0.42
C PHE A 67 -1.67 5.85 -0.56
N PRO A 68 -2.68 5.83 0.32
CA PRO A 68 -3.77 6.81 0.30
C PRO A 68 -3.26 8.20 0.65
N ASP A 69 -3.54 9.14 -0.23
CA ASP A 69 -3.14 10.53 -0.07
C ASP A 69 -3.83 11.33 -1.18
N THR A 70 -3.64 12.63 -1.14
CA THR A 70 -4.02 13.50 -2.24
C THR A 70 -2.80 13.72 -3.12
N TYR A 71 -2.93 13.35 -4.39
CA TYR A 71 -1.85 13.45 -5.37
C TYR A 71 -2.19 14.45 -6.45
N ASN A 72 -1.18 15.16 -6.94
CA ASN A 72 -1.33 16.04 -8.08
C ASN A 72 -0.74 15.36 -9.31
N PHE A 73 -1.55 15.23 -10.35
CA PHE A 73 -1.14 14.64 -11.62
C PHE A 73 -1.47 15.58 -12.76
N TYR A 74 -0.80 15.41 -13.88
CA TYR A 74 -1.21 16.06 -15.12
C TYR A 74 -2.23 15.18 -15.84
N MET A 75 -3.15 15.81 -16.55
CA MET A 75 -4.05 15.07 -17.44
C MET A 75 -3.23 14.32 -18.48
N GLY A 76 -3.53 13.04 -18.67
CA GLY A 76 -2.83 12.21 -19.64
C GLY A 76 -1.39 11.90 -19.27
N GLU A 77 -1.06 11.95 -17.97
CA GLU A 77 0.29 11.66 -17.52
C GLU A 77 0.66 10.20 -17.82
N ASP A 78 1.96 9.97 -18.05
CA ASP A 78 2.47 8.61 -18.27
C ASP A 78 2.15 7.73 -17.08
N ALA A 79 1.48 6.60 -17.34
CA ALA A 79 1.06 5.67 -16.28
C ALA A 79 2.21 5.24 -15.38
N LYS A 80 3.41 5.12 -15.94
CA LYS A 80 4.63 4.79 -15.17
C LYS A 80 4.88 5.80 -14.06
N TYR A 81 4.77 7.08 -14.36
CA TYR A 81 5.01 8.13 -13.38
C TYR A 81 3.87 8.29 -12.41
N VAL A 82 2.64 8.04 -12.87
CA VAL A 82 1.46 8.05 -11.99
C VAL A 82 1.63 7.03 -10.86
N ILE A 83 1.92 5.80 -11.22
CA ILE A 83 2.12 4.73 -10.25
C ILE A 83 3.36 4.98 -9.39
N ASN A 84 4.44 5.44 -10.01
CA ASN A 84 5.68 5.73 -9.28
C ASN A 84 5.45 6.74 -8.17
N LYS A 85 4.65 7.76 -8.41
CA LYS A 85 4.37 8.79 -7.40
C LYS A 85 3.73 8.19 -6.15
N MET A 86 2.81 7.25 -6.33
CA MET A 86 2.16 6.58 -5.22
C MET A 86 3.11 5.62 -4.49
N LEU A 87 3.98 4.95 -5.23
CA LEU A 87 4.99 4.05 -4.64
C LEU A 87 6.07 4.82 -3.89
N VAL A 88 6.50 5.97 -4.40
CA VAL A 88 7.45 6.85 -3.69
C VAL A 88 6.86 7.30 -2.36
N ASN A 89 5.57 7.63 -2.35
CA ASN A 89 4.91 8.02 -1.12
C ASN A 89 4.87 6.88 -0.12
N PHE A 90 4.55 5.67 -0.57
CA PHE A 90 4.62 4.47 0.28
C PHE A 90 6.03 4.30 0.86
N ASP A 91 7.03 4.39 0.01
CA ASP A 91 8.42 4.24 0.42
C ASP A 91 8.81 5.24 1.51
N SER A 92 8.37 6.47 1.38
CA SER A 92 8.65 7.52 2.36
C SER A 92 7.90 7.31 3.68
N LYS A 93 6.72 6.71 3.65
CA LYS A 93 5.90 6.47 4.84
C LYS A 93 6.38 5.26 5.63
N VAL A 94 6.91 4.26 4.94
CA VAL A 94 7.56 3.11 5.59
C VAL A 94 9.01 3.49 5.84
N ASP A 95 9.21 4.32 6.85
CA ASP A 95 10.51 4.89 7.18
C ASP A 95 11.46 3.86 7.83
N ASP A 96 12.65 4.32 8.19
CA ASP A 96 13.68 3.45 8.76
C ASP A 96 13.24 2.80 10.07
N THR A 97 12.48 3.49 10.89
CA THR A 97 11.96 2.93 12.15
C THR A 97 11.01 1.77 11.88
N VAL A 98 10.09 1.95 10.94
CA VAL A 98 9.15 0.90 10.54
C VAL A 98 9.90 -0.27 9.93
N ARG A 99 10.84 0.01 9.03
CA ARG A 99 11.64 -1.02 8.36
C ARG A 99 12.48 -1.82 9.36
N GLN A 100 13.01 -1.16 10.37
CA GLN A 100 13.78 -1.84 11.41
C GLN A 100 12.90 -2.81 12.18
N LYS A 101 11.70 -2.39 12.57
CA LYS A 101 10.75 -3.26 13.26
C LYS A 101 10.39 -4.48 12.41
N ILE A 102 10.14 -4.27 11.14
CA ILE A 102 9.82 -5.34 10.21
C ILE A 102 11.01 -6.30 10.08
N SER A 103 12.21 -5.75 9.93
CA SER A 103 13.43 -6.56 9.86
C SER A 103 13.64 -7.40 11.11
N GLU A 104 13.41 -6.81 12.27
CA GLU A 104 13.55 -7.52 13.56
C GLU A 104 12.53 -8.65 13.70
N SER A 105 11.38 -8.54 13.05
CA SER A 105 10.37 -9.59 13.07
C SER A 105 10.79 -10.84 12.29
N GLY A 106 11.76 -10.73 11.41
CA GLY A 106 12.20 -11.82 10.54
C GLY A 106 11.29 -12.04 9.33
N TYR A 107 10.32 -11.17 9.13
CA TYR A 107 9.36 -11.28 8.03
C TYR A 107 9.52 -10.14 7.04
N SER A 108 9.08 -10.38 5.81
CA SER A 108 9.09 -9.36 4.78
C SER A 108 7.96 -8.36 5.00
N ILE A 109 8.10 -7.19 4.40
CA ILE A 109 7.02 -6.18 4.39
C ILE A 109 5.74 -6.82 3.85
N ARG A 110 5.85 -7.60 2.76
CA ARG A 110 4.68 -8.25 2.16
C ARG A 110 3.98 -9.20 3.12
N GLU A 111 4.74 -9.98 3.85
CA GLU A 111 4.17 -10.92 4.83
C GLU A 111 3.45 -10.17 5.95
N ILE A 112 4.05 -9.11 6.46
CA ILE A 112 3.43 -8.27 7.50
C ILE A 112 2.16 -7.60 6.96
N LEU A 113 2.22 -7.07 5.73
CA LEU A 113 1.05 -6.46 5.09
C LEU A 113 -0.09 -7.48 4.92
N THR A 114 0.25 -8.69 4.53
CA THR A 114 -0.75 -9.75 4.34
C THR A 114 -1.42 -10.08 5.67
N ILE A 115 -0.64 -10.22 6.73
CA ILE A 115 -1.19 -10.52 8.06
C ILE A 115 -2.05 -9.36 8.57
N ALA A 116 -1.59 -8.13 8.39
CA ALA A 116 -2.36 -6.95 8.78
C ALA A 116 -3.69 -6.88 8.04
N SER A 117 -3.71 -7.25 6.76
CA SER A 117 -4.93 -7.31 5.96
C SER A 117 -5.92 -8.34 6.52
N MET A 118 -5.43 -9.49 6.92
CA MET A 118 -6.26 -10.54 7.49
C MET A 118 -6.89 -10.08 8.82
N ILE A 119 -6.11 -9.46 9.67
CA ILE A 119 -6.58 -8.93 10.95
C ILE A 119 -7.63 -7.83 10.72
N GLU A 120 -7.38 -6.94 9.78
CA GLU A 120 -8.30 -5.85 9.47
C GLU A 120 -9.63 -6.38 8.95
N LYS A 121 -9.57 -7.38 8.09
CA LYS A 121 -10.77 -8.03 7.58
C LYS A 121 -11.62 -8.64 8.68
N GLU A 122 -10.99 -9.30 9.65
CA GLU A 122 -11.70 -9.90 10.77
C GLU A 122 -12.32 -8.86 11.67
N THR A 123 -11.63 -7.74 11.90
CA THR A 123 -12.06 -6.70 12.82
C THR A 123 -13.17 -5.86 12.24
N ASP A 124 -13.04 -5.43 10.99
CA ASP A 124 -13.97 -4.47 10.38
C ASP A 124 -14.97 -5.13 9.44
N GLY A 125 -14.80 -6.40 9.12
CA GLY A 125 -15.63 -7.08 8.14
C GLY A 125 -15.42 -6.60 6.72
N THR A 126 -14.36 -5.87 6.45
CA THR A 126 -14.04 -5.37 5.12
C THR A 126 -12.94 -6.18 4.48
N ASP A 127 -13.07 -6.40 3.18
CA ASP A 127 -12.06 -7.12 2.40
C ASP A 127 -11.06 -6.17 1.75
N ARG A 128 -11.27 -4.87 1.92
CA ARG A 128 -10.63 -3.85 1.10
C ARG A 128 -10.03 -2.78 1.97
N THR A 129 -8.79 -2.95 2.30
CA THR A 129 -8.06 -1.95 3.07
C THR A 129 -6.76 -1.68 2.35
N THR A 130 -6.39 -0.42 2.28
CA THR A 130 -5.05 -0.08 1.82
C THR A 130 -4.10 -0.43 2.95
N ILE A 131 -3.52 -1.60 2.85
CA ILE A 131 -2.76 -2.24 3.92
C ILE A 131 -1.63 -1.34 4.41
N ALA A 132 -0.98 -0.65 3.48
CA ALA A 132 0.09 0.27 3.81
C ALA A 132 -0.34 1.35 4.80
N SER A 133 -1.53 1.94 4.59
CA SER A 133 -2.02 2.97 5.49
C SER A 133 -2.40 2.40 6.85
N VAL A 134 -2.91 1.19 6.90
CA VAL A 134 -3.25 0.52 8.16
C VAL A 134 -2.00 0.39 9.02
N ILE A 135 -0.93 -0.15 8.44
CA ILE A 135 0.33 -0.33 9.18
C ILE A 135 0.89 1.03 9.59
N TYR A 136 0.94 1.98 8.67
CA TYR A 136 1.45 3.31 8.96
C TYR A 136 0.68 3.97 10.10
N ASN A 137 -0.65 3.94 10.04
CA ASN A 137 -1.49 4.58 11.04
C ASN A 137 -1.30 3.94 12.42
N ARG A 138 -1.19 2.63 12.48
CA ARG A 138 -1.01 1.92 13.74
C ARG A 138 0.34 2.16 14.37
N LEU A 139 1.38 2.32 13.55
CA LEU A 139 2.72 2.59 14.06
C LEU A 139 2.93 4.04 14.45
N ASN A 140 2.25 4.97 13.79
CA ASN A 140 2.48 6.40 13.99
C ASN A 140 1.37 7.13 14.74
N ASN A 141 0.30 6.43 15.12
CA ASN A 141 -0.82 7.01 15.85
C ASN A 141 -1.19 6.17 17.09
N PRO A 142 -0.23 5.88 17.96
CA PRO A 142 -0.54 5.07 19.15
C PRO A 142 -1.51 5.80 20.10
N GLY A 143 -1.49 7.13 20.11
CA GLY A 143 -2.38 7.90 20.97
C GLY A 143 -3.82 7.91 20.50
N ALA A 144 -4.03 7.93 19.19
CA ALA A 144 -5.36 7.84 18.61
C ALA A 144 -5.91 6.43 18.72
N SER A 145 -5.02 5.46 18.88
CA SER A 145 -5.40 4.07 18.89
C SER A 145 -4.31 3.25 19.57
N THR A 146 -4.36 3.18 20.89
CA THR A 146 -3.57 2.21 21.61
C THR A 146 -3.86 0.82 21.07
N ALA A 147 -5.12 0.56 20.71
CA ALA A 147 -5.52 -0.69 20.10
C ALA A 147 -4.84 -0.89 18.74
N GLY A 148 -4.70 0.15 17.93
CA GLY A 148 -3.99 0.07 16.66
C GLY A 148 -2.53 -0.29 16.82
N TYR A 149 -1.86 0.32 17.77
CA TYR A 149 -0.46 -0.01 18.09
C TYR A 149 -0.34 -1.45 18.57
N LEU A 150 -1.21 -1.84 19.49
CA LEU A 150 -1.24 -3.21 20.00
C LEU A 150 -1.52 -4.22 18.90
N GLN A 151 -2.34 -3.86 17.91
CA GLN A 151 -2.62 -4.74 16.78
C GLN A 151 -1.41 -4.93 15.87
N ILE A 152 -0.56 -3.90 15.72
CA ILE A 152 0.69 -4.07 14.97
C ILE A 152 1.66 -4.98 15.71
N ASP A 153 1.79 -4.80 17.02
CA ASP A 153 2.60 -5.71 17.85
C ASP A 153 2.03 -7.13 17.78
N ALA A 154 0.72 -7.27 17.89
CA ALA A 154 0.07 -8.56 17.73
C ALA A 154 0.31 -9.15 16.34
N THR A 155 0.23 -8.35 15.29
CA THR A 155 0.51 -8.80 13.93
C THR A 155 1.93 -9.36 13.82
N ILE A 156 2.90 -8.69 14.42
CA ILE A 156 4.28 -9.15 14.43
C ILE A 156 4.40 -10.43 15.25
N GLN A 157 3.70 -10.52 16.38
CA GLN A 157 3.74 -11.68 17.25
C GLN A 157 2.98 -12.89 16.70
N TYR A 158 1.94 -12.67 15.90
CA TYR A 158 1.23 -13.75 15.22
C TYR A 158 2.19 -14.62 14.42
N VAL A 159 3.27 -14.03 13.95
CA VAL A 159 4.24 -14.69 13.11
C VAL A 159 5.53 -14.86 13.92
N LEU A 160 5.56 -15.88 14.75
CA LEU A 160 6.71 -16.14 15.60
C LEU A 160 7.85 -16.83 14.84
N PRO A 161 9.09 -16.72 15.36
CA PRO A 161 10.24 -17.37 14.72
C PRO A 161 10.05 -18.87 14.48
N GLU A 162 9.23 -19.52 15.27
CA GLU A 162 8.92 -20.93 15.13
C GLU A 162 7.93 -21.22 13.99
N GLY A 163 7.47 -20.18 13.30
CA GLY A 163 6.52 -20.34 12.21
C GLY A 163 5.09 -20.61 12.64
N LYS A 164 4.79 -20.43 13.91
CA LYS A 164 3.44 -20.61 14.44
C LYS A 164 2.67 -19.31 14.38
N ILE A 165 1.38 -19.42 14.06
CA ILE A 165 0.45 -18.32 14.19
C ILE A 165 -0.13 -18.39 15.58
N VAL A 166 0.08 -17.34 16.36
CA VAL A 166 -0.45 -17.26 17.73
C VAL A 166 -1.95 -17.02 17.66
N GLN A 167 -2.71 -17.73 18.48
CA GLN A 167 -4.16 -17.56 18.54
C GLN A 167 -4.49 -16.20 19.17
N GLU A 168 -5.55 -15.59 18.68
CA GLU A 168 -6.01 -14.30 19.21
C GLU A 168 -6.26 -14.37 20.71
N SER A 169 -6.73 -15.51 21.19
CA SER A 169 -7.00 -15.75 22.60
C SER A 169 -5.73 -15.74 23.47
N ASP A 170 -4.57 -15.72 22.86
CA ASP A 170 -3.31 -15.66 23.61
C ASP A 170 -2.95 -14.23 24.04
N TYR A 171 -3.78 -13.26 23.71
CA TYR A 171 -3.55 -11.85 24.09
C TYR A 171 -4.48 -11.38 25.18
#